data_a8daeacb0a388d4725a2e4384608850a
#
_entry.id   a8daeacb0a388d4725a2e4384608850a
#
_cell.length_a   1.000
_cell.length_b   1.000
_cell.length_c   1.000
_cell.angle_alpha   90.00
_cell.angle_beta   90.00
_cell.angle_gamma   90.00
#
_symmetry.space_group_name_H-M   'P 1'
#
loop_
_entity.id
_entity.type
_entity.pdbx_description
1 polymer ?
#
loop_
_entity_poly.entity_id
_entity_poly.type
_entity_poly.pdbx_seq_one_letter_code
_entity_poly.pdbx_strand_id
1 'polypeptide(L)'
;MKTEQQISFAEAKTFIELIAPDGLVTFQTFDDNQERKDPSITSVRHGTLEQHFDHLVRYSEKGAGIFVTVNKTNLKGRKNSDILKVRACVVDLDGAPVEPVLNYHVEPSILVESSAGRWHAYYSCSDMPLDAFTTIQRALADKFGGDHACCDLPRVMRLPGFLHHKVKNGIRSEPFMTRIDQSHKDLVYTYDQLKEAFPVKQTPAAANTSGNRTYNNATDESALRDALSCIDPEPREDWIKIAHALKSAVANFLPIFLEWSRGDLTGRIPRNYINDADVIETWNTLEPNRIGIGAVFNMAKDRGYVPQLLRGAVREDMQLKAGNPSEPKDTNIAAKNLEKSRQYADFGGAFHLLKFDRKGDPNPTRLCNFIAEIERETLDLGPWSLA
;
A
#
# COMPACT_ATOMS: atom_id res chain seq x y z
N MET A 1 0.24 41.49 9.34
CA MET A 1 1.29 41.25 8.32
C MET A 1 1.48 39.76 8.23
N LYS A 2 1.14 39.12 7.09
CA LYS A 2 1.47 37.68 6.87
C LYS A 2 2.98 37.64 6.66
N THR A 3 3.69 36.90 7.51
CA THR A 3 5.13 36.63 7.30
C THR A 3 5.22 35.75 6.07
N GLU A 4 5.78 36.24 4.99
CA GLU A 4 6.09 35.46 3.80
C GLU A 4 6.98 34.27 4.23
N GLN A 5 6.51 33.05 4.06
CA GLN A 5 7.29 31.86 4.37
C GLN A 5 8.39 31.74 3.32
N GLN A 6 9.61 32.00 3.71
CA GLN A 6 10.80 32.01 2.82
C GLN A 6 11.48 30.64 2.84
N ILE A 7 11.81 30.09 1.65
CA ILE A 7 12.59 28.86 1.54
C ILE A 7 13.90 28.99 2.30
N SER A 8 14.25 28.00 3.11
CA SER A 8 15.41 28.02 4.02
C SER A 8 16.49 27.04 3.56
N PHE A 9 17.59 27.58 3.01
CA PHE A 9 18.78 26.80 2.73
C PHE A 9 19.37 26.15 3.99
N ALA A 10 19.42 26.89 5.09
CA ALA A 10 20.01 26.42 6.34
C ALA A 10 19.27 25.19 6.88
N GLU A 11 17.94 25.20 6.86
CA GLU A 11 17.14 24.09 7.35
C GLU A 11 17.27 22.86 6.44
N ALA A 12 17.21 23.05 5.12
CA ALA A 12 17.43 21.97 4.16
C ALA A 12 18.82 21.35 4.31
N LYS A 13 19.84 22.18 4.53
CA LYS A 13 21.22 21.73 4.79
C LYS A 13 21.31 20.94 6.08
N THR A 14 20.75 21.44 7.18
CA THR A 14 20.70 20.74 8.47
C THR A 14 20.07 19.35 8.31
N PHE A 15 18.93 19.24 7.61
CA PHE A 15 18.30 17.96 7.38
C PHE A 15 19.21 16.99 6.59
N ILE A 16 19.83 17.47 5.53
CA ILE A 16 20.74 16.64 4.72
C ILE A 16 21.94 16.18 5.54
N GLU A 17 22.55 17.05 6.34
CA GLU A 17 23.66 16.70 7.22
C GLU A 17 23.28 15.61 8.24
N LEU A 18 22.04 15.61 8.72
CA LEU A 18 21.52 14.61 9.64
C LEU A 18 21.35 13.24 8.98
N ILE A 19 20.79 13.17 7.76
CA ILE A 19 20.52 11.89 7.08
C ILE A 19 21.67 11.41 6.21
N ALA A 20 22.50 12.32 5.71
CA ALA A 20 23.56 12.09 4.74
C ALA A 20 24.80 12.91 5.11
N PRO A 21 25.63 12.48 6.09
CA PRO A 21 26.81 13.22 6.53
C PRO A 21 27.84 13.48 5.42
N ASP A 22 27.79 12.70 4.33
CA ASP A 22 28.61 12.92 3.12
C ASP A 22 28.06 14.03 2.21
N GLY A 23 26.90 14.61 2.54
CA GLY A 23 26.21 15.66 1.77
C GLY A 23 25.66 15.21 0.42
N LEU A 24 25.87 13.95 0.03
CA LEU A 24 25.50 13.42 -1.28
C LEU A 24 24.13 12.76 -1.24
N VAL A 25 23.17 13.33 -1.96
CA VAL A 25 21.77 12.86 -1.99
C VAL A 25 21.21 12.83 -3.42
N THR A 26 20.07 12.21 -3.58
CA THR A 26 19.27 12.27 -4.79
C THR A 26 18.00 13.05 -4.51
N PHE A 27 17.88 14.20 -5.14
CA PHE A 27 16.69 15.05 -5.09
C PHE A 27 15.66 14.57 -6.11
N GLN A 28 14.40 14.70 -5.76
CA GLN A 28 13.26 14.49 -6.65
C GLN A 28 12.30 15.66 -6.51
N THR A 29 11.79 16.16 -7.61
CA THR A 29 10.70 17.13 -7.63
C THR A 29 9.47 16.53 -8.28
N PHE A 30 8.29 16.82 -7.73
CA PHE A 30 6.99 16.48 -8.30
C PHE A 30 6.08 17.68 -8.24
N ASP A 31 5.15 17.78 -9.17
CA ASP A 31 4.06 18.73 -9.05
C ASP A 31 3.20 18.39 -7.83
N ASP A 32 3.10 19.30 -6.87
CA ASP A 32 2.23 19.12 -5.69
C ASP A 32 0.73 19.17 -6.07
N ASN A 33 0.41 19.73 -7.24
CA ASN A 33 -0.94 19.66 -7.80
C ASN A 33 -1.16 18.31 -8.51
N GLN A 34 -1.78 17.36 -7.78
CA GLN A 34 -2.05 16.01 -8.27
C GLN A 34 -2.99 15.95 -9.49
N GLU A 35 -3.74 17.02 -9.73
CA GLU A 35 -4.64 17.13 -10.89
C GLU A 35 -3.91 17.63 -12.14
N ARG A 36 -2.97 18.58 -11.96
CA ARG A 36 -2.16 19.15 -13.05
C ARG A 36 -1.07 18.19 -13.50
N LYS A 37 -0.26 17.65 -12.58
CA LYS A 37 0.87 16.74 -12.83
C LYS A 37 1.82 17.26 -13.92
N ASP A 38 2.24 18.51 -13.83
CA ASP A 38 3.11 19.15 -14.81
C ASP A 38 4.48 18.46 -14.87
N PRO A 39 4.84 17.80 -15.99
CA PRO A 39 6.13 17.13 -16.13
C PRO A 39 7.31 18.11 -16.22
N SER A 40 7.07 19.38 -16.56
CA SER A 40 8.15 20.39 -16.72
C SER A 40 8.81 20.78 -15.39
N ILE A 41 8.15 20.53 -14.27
CA ILE A 41 8.67 20.76 -12.91
C ILE A 41 8.99 19.44 -12.18
N THR A 42 9.01 18.31 -12.91
CA THR A 42 9.44 17.01 -12.40
C THR A 42 10.87 16.73 -12.81
N SER A 43 11.76 16.51 -11.85
CA SER A 43 13.17 16.23 -12.13
C SER A 43 13.82 15.34 -11.08
N VAL A 44 14.87 14.63 -11.48
CA VAL A 44 15.79 13.92 -10.58
C VAL A 44 17.16 14.59 -10.67
N ARG A 45 17.78 14.89 -9.54
CA ARG A 45 19.11 15.48 -9.46
C ARG A 45 19.96 14.75 -8.42
N HIS A 46 21.24 14.58 -8.71
CA HIS A 46 22.18 13.87 -7.85
C HIS A 46 23.33 14.79 -7.47
N GLY A 47 23.70 14.83 -6.20
CA GLY A 47 24.82 15.67 -5.74
C GLY A 47 24.51 16.34 -4.40
N THR A 48 25.13 17.50 -4.16
CA THR A 48 24.97 18.27 -2.94
C THR A 48 23.84 19.30 -3.05
N LEU A 49 23.38 19.80 -1.91
CA LEU A 49 22.37 20.86 -1.87
C LEU A 49 22.87 22.13 -2.57
N GLU A 50 24.11 22.50 -2.32
CA GLU A 50 24.72 23.70 -2.89
C GLU A 50 24.70 23.70 -4.43
N GLN A 51 24.93 22.53 -5.04
CA GLN A 51 24.90 22.38 -6.50
C GLN A 51 23.51 22.57 -7.10
N HIS A 52 22.45 22.28 -6.33
CA HIS A 52 21.11 22.19 -6.87
C HIS A 52 20.10 23.16 -6.25
N PHE A 53 20.48 23.92 -5.23
CA PHE A 53 19.56 24.75 -4.45
C PHE A 53 18.75 25.73 -5.32
N ASP A 54 19.41 26.50 -6.18
CA ASP A 54 18.73 27.46 -7.06
C ASP A 54 17.73 26.77 -8.02
N HIS A 55 18.04 25.56 -8.46
CA HIS A 55 17.13 24.78 -9.28
C HIS A 55 15.91 24.33 -8.48
N LEU A 56 16.10 23.86 -7.26
CA LEU A 56 15.04 23.41 -6.37
C LEU A 56 14.14 24.59 -5.96
N VAL A 57 14.70 25.75 -5.67
CA VAL A 57 13.95 26.99 -5.39
C VAL A 57 13.04 27.35 -6.56
N ARG A 58 13.59 27.46 -7.77
CA ARG A 58 12.81 27.78 -8.98
C ARG A 58 11.68 26.79 -9.24
N TYR A 59 11.85 25.51 -8.90
CA TYR A 59 10.80 24.51 -9.06
C TYR A 59 9.75 24.59 -7.96
N SER A 60 10.16 24.85 -6.71
CA SER A 60 9.25 25.09 -5.60
C SER A 60 8.36 26.31 -5.85
N GLU A 61 8.92 27.42 -6.36
CA GLU A 61 8.17 28.63 -6.75
C GLU A 61 7.10 28.35 -7.82
N LYS A 62 7.37 27.38 -8.71
CA LYS A 62 6.38 26.92 -9.71
C LYS A 62 5.33 25.95 -9.16
N GLY A 63 5.44 25.60 -7.89
CA GLY A 63 4.49 24.70 -7.19
C GLY A 63 4.93 23.25 -7.15
N ALA A 64 6.21 22.95 -7.37
CA ALA A 64 6.75 21.61 -7.14
C ALA A 64 7.00 21.38 -5.65
N GLY A 65 6.64 20.21 -5.16
CA GLY A 65 7.16 19.67 -3.92
C GLY A 65 8.60 19.19 -4.11
N ILE A 66 9.45 19.50 -3.14
CA ILE A 66 10.86 19.11 -3.14
C ILE A 66 11.05 17.93 -2.20
N PHE A 67 11.69 16.88 -2.71
CA PHE A 67 11.91 15.62 -1.99
C PHE A 67 13.37 15.19 -2.09
N VAL A 68 13.79 14.36 -1.14
CA VAL A 68 15.10 13.72 -1.13
C VAL A 68 14.95 12.23 -0.87
N THR A 69 15.75 11.40 -1.54
CA THR A 69 15.83 9.98 -1.24
C THR A 69 16.46 9.78 0.14
N VAL A 70 15.76 9.10 1.04
CA VAL A 70 16.23 8.88 2.42
C VAL A 70 17.51 8.05 2.42
N ASN A 71 17.51 6.94 1.70
CA ASN A 71 18.63 6.01 1.63
C ASN A 71 19.69 6.44 0.61
N LYS A 72 20.94 5.98 0.81
CA LYS A 72 22.07 6.33 -0.07
C LYS A 72 21.90 5.68 -1.43
N THR A 73 21.90 6.49 -2.48
CA THR A 73 21.89 6.02 -3.87
C THR A 73 23.30 5.95 -4.46
N ASN A 74 23.42 5.32 -5.62
CA ASN A 74 24.64 5.33 -6.45
C ASN A 74 24.82 6.64 -7.25
N LEU A 75 23.97 7.65 -7.07
CA LEU A 75 23.93 8.92 -7.78
C LEU A 75 23.73 8.78 -9.31
N LYS A 76 23.15 7.68 -9.77
CA LYS A 76 22.82 7.43 -11.18
C LYS A 76 21.31 7.25 -11.42
N GLY A 77 20.58 6.92 -10.37
CA GLY A 77 19.16 6.70 -10.42
C GLY A 77 18.55 6.60 -9.03
N ARG A 78 17.27 6.20 -8.97
CA ARG A 78 16.59 5.93 -7.72
C ARG A 78 15.61 4.73 -7.81
N LYS A 79 16.07 3.66 -8.46
CA LYS A 79 15.42 2.34 -8.40
C LYS A 79 15.94 1.57 -7.18
N ASN A 80 15.31 0.45 -6.84
CA ASN A 80 15.82 -0.44 -5.77
C ASN A 80 17.30 -0.83 -5.99
N SER A 81 17.67 -1.11 -7.24
CA SER A 81 19.06 -1.45 -7.63
C SER A 81 20.06 -0.30 -7.49
N ASP A 82 19.56 0.94 -7.35
CA ASP A 82 20.42 2.11 -7.20
C ASP A 82 20.71 2.43 -5.73
N ILE A 83 20.05 1.75 -4.79
CA ILE A 83 20.26 1.97 -3.35
C ILE A 83 21.47 1.17 -2.88
N LEU A 84 22.43 1.87 -2.27
CA LEU A 84 23.69 1.29 -1.79
C LEU A 84 23.69 1.01 -0.28
N LYS A 85 22.97 1.83 0.50
CA LYS A 85 22.95 1.74 1.96
C LYS A 85 21.66 2.33 2.52
N VAL A 86 21.12 1.68 3.55
CA VAL A 86 20.07 2.28 4.38
C VAL A 86 20.72 3.33 5.29
N ARG A 87 20.11 4.52 5.34
CA ARG A 87 20.49 5.62 6.23
C ARG A 87 19.52 5.77 7.38
N ALA A 88 18.24 5.58 7.11
CA ALA A 88 17.20 5.64 8.13
C ALA A 88 15.96 4.84 7.70
N CYS A 89 15.23 4.32 8.69
CA CYS A 89 13.84 3.96 8.53
C CYS A 89 12.97 5.20 8.78
N VAL A 90 11.82 5.29 8.11
CA VAL A 90 10.94 6.46 8.22
C VAL A 90 9.47 6.05 8.35
N VAL A 91 8.76 6.66 9.28
CA VAL A 91 7.30 6.54 9.38
C VAL A 91 6.68 7.82 8.82
N ASP A 92 5.88 7.68 7.78
CA ASP A 92 4.96 8.73 7.32
C ASP A 92 3.63 8.53 8.04
N LEU A 93 3.33 9.42 8.99
CA LEU A 93 2.12 9.28 9.80
C LEU A 93 0.84 9.67 9.05
N ASP A 94 0.93 10.36 7.90
CA ASP A 94 -0.19 10.81 7.02
C ASP A 94 -1.52 11.12 7.75
N GLY A 95 -1.41 11.73 8.93
CA GLY A 95 -2.54 12.13 9.78
C GLY A 95 -2.81 11.20 10.97
N ALA A 96 -2.05 10.12 11.13
CA ALA A 96 -2.00 9.42 12.42
C ALA A 96 -1.38 10.35 13.49
N PRO A 97 -1.78 10.21 14.78
CA PRO A 97 -1.27 11.04 15.86
C PRO A 97 0.24 10.84 16.07
N VAL A 98 0.95 11.92 16.40
CA VAL A 98 2.40 11.88 16.64
C VAL A 98 2.75 11.41 18.06
N GLU A 99 1.83 11.54 19.01
CA GLU A 99 2.04 11.22 20.42
C GLU A 99 2.51 9.78 20.66
N PRO A 100 2.01 8.74 19.96
CA PRO A 100 2.54 7.39 20.10
C PRO A 100 4.02 7.26 19.73
N VAL A 101 4.51 8.09 18.78
CA VAL A 101 5.94 8.13 18.40
C VAL A 101 6.74 8.82 19.50
N LEU A 102 6.29 9.97 19.98
CA LEU A 102 6.98 10.77 21.02
C LEU A 102 7.04 10.07 22.37
N ASN A 103 6.03 9.27 22.70
CA ASN A 103 5.95 8.54 23.97
C ASN A 103 6.52 7.11 23.90
N TYR A 104 7.16 6.74 22.78
CA TYR A 104 7.76 5.42 22.65
C TYR A 104 9.18 5.43 23.24
N HIS A 105 9.61 4.28 23.80
CA HIS A 105 10.92 4.15 24.43
C HIS A 105 12.11 4.24 23.46
N VAL A 106 11.85 4.17 22.16
CA VAL A 106 12.83 4.41 21.11
C VAL A 106 12.42 5.68 20.39
N GLU A 107 13.19 6.74 20.59
CA GLU A 107 12.90 8.08 20.07
C GLU A 107 13.30 8.18 18.60
N PRO A 108 12.60 8.97 17.75
CA PRO A 108 13.06 9.26 16.41
C PRO A 108 14.33 10.12 16.44
N SER A 109 15.27 9.82 15.55
CA SER A 109 16.47 10.65 15.36
C SER A 109 16.13 12.03 14.80
N ILE A 110 15.09 12.10 13.97
CA ILE A 110 14.60 13.35 13.37
C ILE A 110 13.07 13.26 13.29
N LEU A 111 12.41 14.35 13.68
CA LEU A 111 10.98 14.55 13.48
C LEU A 111 10.77 15.75 12.56
N VAL A 112 10.02 15.56 11.47
CA VAL A 112 9.72 16.58 10.47
C VAL A 112 8.22 16.81 10.39
N GLU A 113 7.78 18.05 10.48
CA GLU A 113 6.42 18.43 10.12
C GLU A 113 6.34 18.71 8.61
N SER A 114 5.76 17.80 7.86
CA SER A 114 5.70 17.84 6.38
C SER A 114 4.54 18.69 5.85
N SER A 115 3.49 18.82 6.63
CA SER A 115 2.38 19.77 6.48
C SER A 115 1.68 19.90 7.83
N ALA A 116 0.81 20.88 8.00
CA ALA A 116 0.16 21.15 9.28
C ALA A 116 -0.44 19.88 9.91
N GLY A 117 0.12 19.45 11.06
CA GLY A 117 -0.26 18.27 11.81
C GLY A 117 0.07 16.93 11.12
N ARG A 118 0.99 16.91 10.16
CA ARG A 118 1.44 15.70 9.49
C ARG A 118 2.95 15.52 9.64
N TRP A 119 3.35 14.33 10.03
CA TRP A 119 4.67 14.08 10.58
C TRP A 119 5.39 12.94 9.87
N HIS A 120 6.70 13.11 9.70
CA HIS A 120 7.63 12.06 9.31
C HIS A 120 8.61 11.85 10.47
N ALA A 121 8.68 10.63 10.99
CA ALA A 121 9.62 10.27 12.04
C ALA A 121 10.72 9.37 11.46
N TYR A 122 11.97 9.79 11.60
CA TYR A 122 13.15 9.09 11.06
C TYR A 122 13.91 8.42 12.18
N TYR A 123 14.32 7.19 11.95
CA TYR A 123 15.18 6.40 12.82
C TYR A 123 16.48 6.12 12.07
N SER A 124 17.49 6.96 12.30
CA SER A 124 18.82 6.82 11.68
C SER A 124 19.44 5.48 12.00
N CYS A 125 20.03 4.80 11.02
CA CYS A 125 20.57 3.46 11.20
C CYS A 125 21.95 3.33 10.58
N SER A 126 22.87 2.67 11.30
CA SER A 126 24.27 2.52 10.90
C SER A 126 24.52 1.34 9.97
N ASP A 127 23.85 0.22 10.16
CA ASP A 127 24.19 -1.10 9.63
C ASP A 127 23.00 -1.94 9.12
N MET A 128 21.86 -1.31 8.83
CA MET A 128 20.67 -2.01 8.32
C MET A 128 20.96 -2.70 6.98
N PRO A 129 20.79 -4.04 6.89
CA PRO A 129 20.87 -4.75 5.62
C PRO A 129 19.74 -4.31 4.66
N LEU A 130 20.05 -4.23 3.37
CA LEU A 130 19.05 -3.79 2.36
C LEU A 130 17.83 -4.70 2.30
N ASP A 131 18.02 -6.01 2.46
CA ASP A 131 16.97 -7.03 2.45
C ASP A 131 16.10 -7.03 3.72
N ALA A 132 16.65 -6.58 4.86
CA ALA A 132 15.93 -6.44 6.12
C ALA A 132 15.08 -5.15 6.18
N PHE A 133 15.41 -4.13 5.40
CA PHE A 133 14.79 -2.80 5.47
C PHE A 133 13.28 -2.83 5.41
N THR A 134 12.70 -3.45 4.38
CA THR A 134 11.24 -3.45 4.18
C THR A 134 10.50 -4.09 5.35
N THR A 135 11.10 -5.08 6.00
CA THR A 135 10.51 -5.77 7.15
C THR A 135 10.42 -4.85 8.37
N ILE A 136 11.52 -4.16 8.70
CA ILE A 136 11.55 -3.20 9.82
C ILE A 136 10.67 -1.98 9.50
N GLN A 137 10.71 -1.50 8.27
CA GLN A 137 9.91 -0.37 7.81
C GLN A 137 8.39 -0.62 7.97
N ARG A 138 7.94 -1.83 7.63
CA ARG A 138 6.55 -2.25 7.85
C ARG A 138 6.20 -2.38 9.34
N ALA A 139 7.10 -2.94 10.14
CA ALA A 139 6.87 -3.05 11.58
C ALA A 139 6.72 -1.67 12.25
N LEU A 140 7.48 -0.66 11.79
CA LEU A 140 7.33 0.74 12.18
C LEU A 140 5.97 1.31 11.76
N ALA A 141 5.56 1.11 10.51
CA ALA A 141 4.27 1.55 10.01
C ALA A 141 3.11 0.90 10.79
N ASP A 142 3.18 -0.41 11.05
CA ASP A 142 2.20 -1.14 11.88
C ASP A 142 2.13 -0.62 13.32
N LYS A 143 3.30 -0.27 13.88
CA LYS A 143 3.40 0.19 15.27
C LYS A 143 2.73 1.54 15.48
N PHE A 144 2.89 2.46 14.53
CA PHE A 144 2.49 3.86 14.68
C PHE A 144 1.32 4.26 13.78
N GLY A 145 0.74 3.31 13.03
CA GLY A 145 -0.35 3.60 12.08
C GLY A 145 0.11 4.45 10.88
N GLY A 146 1.36 4.30 10.47
CA GLY A 146 1.93 5.01 9.33
C GLY A 146 1.55 4.43 7.96
N ASP A 147 1.85 5.17 6.89
CA ASP A 147 1.56 4.75 5.53
C ASP A 147 2.45 3.60 5.06
N HIS A 148 1.84 2.44 4.81
CA HIS A 148 2.52 1.26 4.26
C HIS A 148 3.06 1.44 2.84
N ALA A 149 2.56 2.44 2.07
CA ALA A 149 3.11 2.77 0.77
C ALA A 149 4.54 3.31 0.85
N CYS A 150 4.98 3.75 2.05
CA CYS A 150 6.32 4.29 2.29
C CYS A 150 7.37 3.23 2.67
N CYS A 151 7.15 1.93 2.38
CA CYS A 151 8.03 0.84 2.82
C CYS A 151 9.04 0.35 1.77
N ASP A 152 9.35 1.12 0.74
CA ASP A 152 10.32 0.79 -0.30
C ASP A 152 11.67 1.50 -0.10
N LEU A 153 12.77 0.85 -0.49
CA LEU A 153 14.14 1.35 -0.34
C LEU A 153 14.37 2.72 -1.00
N PRO A 154 13.89 3.02 -2.23
CA PRO A 154 14.13 4.29 -2.90
C PRO A 154 13.13 5.39 -2.50
N ARG A 155 12.49 5.27 -1.33
CA ARG A 155 11.51 6.23 -0.85
C ARG A 155 12.10 7.64 -0.79
N VAL A 156 11.34 8.59 -1.32
CA VAL A 156 11.63 10.01 -1.18
C VAL A 156 10.68 10.63 -0.16
N MET A 157 11.23 11.50 0.67
CA MET A 157 10.48 12.26 1.67
C MET A 157 10.69 13.75 1.43
N ARG A 158 9.73 14.58 1.86
CA ARG A 158 9.83 16.03 1.67
C ARG A 158 11.06 16.58 2.35
N LEU A 159 11.76 17.47 1.63
CA LEU A 159 12.92 18.16 2.15
C LEU A 159 12.47 19.35 3.01
N PRO A 160 12.81 19.38 4.31
CA PRO A 160 12.60 20.57 5.15
C PRO A 160 13.24 21.82 4.56
N GLY A 161 12.70 22.98 4.91
CA GLY A 161 13.11 24.25 4.36
C GLY A 161 12.46 24.61 3.02
N PHE A 162 11.60 23.75 2.46
CA PHE A 162 10.84 23.99 1.23
C PHE A 162 9.33 23.95 1.47
N LEU A 163 8.60 24.62 0.58
CA LEU A 163 7.15 24.73 0.65
C LEU A 163 6.44 23.46 0.17
N HIS A 164 5.40 23.06 0.91
CA HIS A 164 4.42 22.08 0.46
C HIS A 164 3.21 22.83 -0.12
N HIS A 165 3.00 22.73 -1.43
CA HIS A 165 1.90 23.38 -2.15
C HIS A 165 0.73 22.42 -2.32
N LYS A 166 -0.11 22.31 -1.27
CA LYS A 166 -1.25 21.39 -1.32
C LYS A 166 -2.38 21.95 -2.18
N VAL A 167 -2.75 21.22 -3.23
CA VAL A 167 -3.94 21.47 -4.05
C VAL A 167 -4.88 20.27 -3.95
N LYS A 168 -6.13 20.49 -3.56
CA LYS A 168 -7.16 19.47 -3.46
C LYS A 168 -8.47 19.98 -4.06
N ASN A 169 -9.03 19.23 -5.00
CA ASN A 169 -10.27 19.59 -5.74
C ASN A 169 -10.17 21.00 -6.37
N GLY A 170 -9.04 21.32 -7.00
CA GLY A 170 -8.79 22.64 -7.60
C GLY A 170 -8.56 23.78 -6.61
N ILE A 171 -8.72 23.55 -5.32
CA ILE A 171 -8.53 24.57 -4.28
C ILE A 171 -7.08 24.47 -3.78
N ARG A 172 -6.34 25.57 -3.94
CA ARG A 172 -4.98 25.72 -3.40
C ARG A 172 -5.10 26.18 -1.93
N SER A 173 -4.60 25.35 -1.01
CA SER A 173 -4.40 25.79 0.38
C SER A 173 -3.18 26.71 0.49
N GLU A 174 -3.08 27.44 1.59
CA GLU A 174 -1.88 28.20 1.90
C GLU A 174 -0.66 27.26 1.94
N PRO A 175 0.45 27.58 1.25
CA PRO A 175 1.65 26.75 1.27
C PRO A 175 2.16 26.56 2.70
N PHE A 176 2.62 25.37 3.03
CA PHE A 176 3.17 25.06 4.35
C PHE A 176 4.68 24.87 4.26
N MET A 177 5.43 25.52 5.14
CA MET A 177 6.88 25.30 5.24
C MET A 177 7.13 23.96 5.93
N THR A 178 7.64 22.99 5.18
CA THR A 178 8.13 21.72 5.76
C THR A 178 9.33 22.00 6.65
N ARG A 179 9.30 21.54 7.91
CA ARG A 179 10.30 21.94 8.91
C ARG A 179 10.73 20.77 9.79
N ILE A 180 11.96 20.87 10.30
CA ILE A 180 12.45 20.01 11.37
C ILE A 180 11.82 20.50 12.67
N ASP A 181 11.13 19.63 13.38
CA ASP A 181 10.58 19.91 14.71
C ASP A 181 11.59 19.53 15.81
N GLN A 182 12.13 18.30 15.70
CA GLN A 182 13.13 17.79 16.65
C GLN A 182 14.23 17.04 15.87
N SER A 183 15.45 17.11 16.40
CA SER A 183 16.56 16.32 15.87
C SER A 183 17.56 15.98 16.95
N HIS A 184 18.02 14.73 16.92
CA HIS A 184 19.01 14.16 17.82
C HIS A 184 20.14 13.55 16.99
N LYS A 185 21.15 14.36 16.68
CA LYS A 185 22.24 14.02 15.74
C LYS A 185 22.98 12.74 16.13
N ASP A 186 23.17 12.52 17.41
CA ASP A 186 23.92 11.38 17.93
C ASP A 186 23.06 10.13 18.15
N LEU A 187 21.77 10.21 17.88
CA LEU A 187 20.83 9.10 18.01
C LEU A 187 20.81 8.28 16.73
N VAL A 188 21.71 7.30 16.66
CA VAL A 188 21.85 6.39 15.52
C VAL A 188 21.72 4.96 16.05
N TYR A 189 20.79 4.21 15.51
CA TYR A 189 20.47 2.84 15.91
C TYR A 189 21.25 1.81 15.10
N THR A 190 21.48 0.64 15.68
CA THR A 190 21.86 -0.56 14.93
C THR A 190 20.61 -1.27 14.41
N TYR A 191 20.80 -2.16 13.44
CA TYR A 191 19.73 -3.03 12.95
C TYR A 191 19.09 -3.86 14.07
N ASP A 192 19.93 -4.43 14.95
CA ASP A 192 19.44 -5.26 16.07
C ASP A 192 18.60 -4.45 17.06
N GLN A 193 18.99 -3.21 17.37
CA GLN A 193 18.21 -2.32 18.22
C GLN A 193 16.83 -2.01 17.60
N LEU A 194 16.77 -1.70 16.30
CA LEU A 194 15.48 -1.45 15.64
C LEU A 194 14.63 -2.72 15.52
N LYS A 195 15.25 -3.87 15.30
CA LYS A 195 14.57 -5.16 15.26
C LYS A 195 13.97 -5.55 16.61
N GLU A 196 14.67 -5.28 17.70
CA GLU A 196 14.19 -5.49 19.06
C GLU A 196 13.06 -4.52 19.43
N ALA A 197 13.23 -3.25 19.09
CA ALA A 197 12.26 -2.19 19.38
C ALA A 197 10.95 -2.35 18.57
N PHE A 198 11.06 -2.81 17.35
CA PHE A 198 9.94 -3.00 16.44
C PHE A 198 9.83 -4.46 16.01
N PRO A 199 9.46 -5.35 16.95
CA PRO A 199 9.31 -6.76 16.63
C PRO A 199 8.23 -6.95 15.57
N VAL A 200 8.60 -7.66 14.52
CA VAL A 200 7.62 -8.10 13.51
C VAL A 200 6.61 -8.97 14.25
N LYS A 201 5.34 -8.56 14.26
CA LYS A 201 4.28 -9.40 14.82
C LYS A 201 4.30 -10.72 14.08
N GLN A 202 4.80 -11.76 14.74
CA GLN A 202 4.58 -13.11 14.25
C GLN A 202 3.09 -13.37 14.43
N THR A 203 2.33 -13.20 13.37
CA THR A 203 1.00 -13.79 13.30
C THR A 203 1.22 -15.29 13.48
N PRO A 204 0.56 -15.97 14.45
CA PRO A 204 0.76 -17.40 14.62
C PRO A 204 0.52 -18.07 13.29
N ALA A 205 1.56 -18.66 12.73
CA ALA A 205 1.56 -19.48 11.51
C ALA A 205 0.88 -18.89 10.25
N ALA A 206 1.04 -17.57 9.96
CA ALA A 206 1.16 -17.11 8.59
C ALA A 206 2.67 -16.95 8.34
N ALA A 207 3.34 -18.05 8.11
CA ALA A 207 4.73 -18.07 7.73
C ALA A 207 4.95 -17.15 6.53
N ASN A 208 5.87 -16.19 6.70
CA ASN A 208 6.59 -15.47 5.66
C ASN A 208 5.76 -14.95 4.48
N THR A 209 5.20 -13.74 4.61
CA THR A 209 4.81 -12.97 3.43
C THR A 209 5.53 -11.63 3.36
N SER A 210 6.83 -11.68 3.36
CA SER A 210 7.67 -10.74 2.64
C SER A 210 7.74 -11.23 1.20
N GLY A 211 7.23 -10.51 0.24
CA GLY A 211 7.37 -10.60 -1.22
C GLY A 211 7.64 -11.91 -1.96
N ASN A 212 7.93 -12.98 -1.31
CA ASN A 212 7.97 -14.38 -1.72
C ASN A 212 7.06 -15.16 -0.76
N ARG A 213 5.78 -15.24 -1.06
CA ARG A 213 5.02 -16.40 -0.61
C ARG A 213 5.71 -17.60 -1.22
N THR A 214 6.50 -18.36 -0.41
CA THR A 214 6.66 -19.76 -0.66
C THR A 214 5.25 -20.34 -0.51
N TYR A 215 4.55 -20.42 -1.61
CA TYR A 215 3.31 -21.15 -1.69
C TYR A 215 3.62 -22.59 -1.26
N ASN A 216 2.94 -23.11 -0.25
CA ASN A 216 2.99 -24.54 0.07
C ASN A 216 2.44 -25.26 -1.15
N ASN A 217 3.33 -25.92 -1.90
CA ASN A 217 3.19 -26.26 -3.32
C ASN A 217 1.85 -26.89 -3.74
N ALA A 218 1.17 -27.65 -2.89
CA ALA A 218 -0.08 -28.32 -3.29
C ALA A 218 -1.36 -27.49 -3.06
N THR A 219 -1.47 -26.81 -1.93
CA THR A 219 -2.70 -26.04 -1.57
C THR A 219 -2.80 -24.75 -2.35
N ASP A 220 -1.66 -24.14 -2.64
CA ASP A 220 -1.58 -22.86 -3.33
C ASP A 220 -1.79 -22.99 -4.84
N GLU A 221 -1.37 -24.09 -5.47
CA GLU A 221 -1.64 -24.38 -6.87
C GLU A 221 -3.13 -24.65 -7.13
N SER A 222 -3.80 -25.32 -6.20
CA SER A 222 -5.24 -25.54 -6.30
C SER A 222 -6.01 -24.21 -6.23
N ALA A 223 -5.66 -23.33 -5.29
CA ALA A 223 -6.26 -22.02 -5.17
C ALA A 223 -6.00 -21.14 -6.41
N LEU A 224 -4.81 -21.29 -7.01
CA LEU A 224 -4.43 -20.58 -8.24
C LEU A 224 -5.23 -21.08 -9.44
N ARG A 225 -5.39 -22.40 -9.61
CA ARG A 225 -6.25 -22.98 -10.66
C ARG A 225 -7.72 -22.54 -10.48
N ASP A 226 -8.22 -22.56 -9.25
CA ASP A 226 -9.56 -22.08 -8.91
C ASP A 226 -9.76 -20.60 -9.26
N ALA A 227 -8.77 -19.76 -8.99
CA ALA A 227 -8.82 -18.35 -9.35
C ALA A 227 -8.78 -18.15 -10.87
N LEU A 228 -7.89 -18.84 -11.56
CA LEU A 228 -7.76 -18.78 -13.01
C LEU A 228 -9.00 -19.32 -13.74
N SER A 229 -9.73 -20.28 -13.16
CA SER A 229 -10.98 -20.77 -13.74
C SER A 229 -12.07 -19.68 -13.87
N CYS A 230 -11.97 -18.61 -13.10
CA CYS A 230 -12.87 -17.46 -13.16
C CYS A 230 -12.44 -16.40 -14.20
N ILE A 231 -11.29 -16.55 -14.84
CA ILE A 231 -10.73 -15.56 -15.76
C ILE A 231 -10.68 -16.15 -17.17
N ASP A 232 -11.31 -15.46 -18.12
CA ASP A 232 -11.26 -15.84 -19.53
C ASP A 232 -9.84 -15.60 -20.10
N PRO A 233 -9.17 -16.60 -20.69
CA PRO A 233 -7.86 -16.43 -21.30
C PRO A 233 -7.88 -15.76 -22.69
N GLU A 234 -9.05 -15.45 -23.27
CA GLU A 234 -9.17 -14.89 -24.62
C GLU A 234 -8.69 -13.41 -24.71
N PRO A 235 -8.95 -12.51 -23.73
CA PRO A 235 -8.45 -11.14 -23.79
C PRO A 235 -6.93 -11.06 -23.68
N ARG A 236 -6.27 -10.61 -24.76
CA ARG A 236 -4.79 -10.57 -24.83
C ARG A 236 -4.13 -9.78 -23.71
N GLU A 237 -4.74 -8.68 -23.28
CA GLU A 237 -4.21 -7.85 -22.18
C GLU A 237 -4.20 -8.61 -20.84
N ASP A 238 -5.28 -9.32 -20.54
CA ASP A 238 -5.38 -10.14 -19.32
C ASP A 238 -4.42 -11.33 -19.39
N TRP A 239 -4.32 -11.96 -20.55
CA TRP A 239 -3.40 -13.07 -20.81
C TRP A 239 -1.94 -12.67 -20.53
N ILE A 240 -1.48 -11.52 -21.05
CA ILE A 240 -0.13 -11.00 -20.81
C ILE A 240 0.08 -10.61 -19.34
N LYS A 241 -0.90 -9.98 -18.68
CA LYS A 241 -0.81 -9.65 -17.26
C LYS A 241 -0.65 -10.90 -16.39
N ILE A 242 -1.41 -11.93 -16.67
CA ILE A 242 -1.33 -13.20 -15.95
C ILE A 242 0.00 -13.90 -16.23
N ALA A 243 0.48 -13.91 -17.46
CA ALA A 243 1.79 -14.46 -17.81
C ALA A 243 2.91 -13.78 -16.98
N HIS A 244 2.93 -12.45 -16.91
CA HIS A 244 3.89 -11.70 -16.08
C HIS A 244 3.73 -12.02 -14.59
N ALA A 245 2.51 -12.10 -14.09
CA ALA A 245 2.24 -12.39 -12.68
C ALA A 245 2.76 -13.78 -12.27
N LEU A 246 2.53 -14.78 -13.11
CA LEU A 246 2.97 -16.15 -12.86
C LEU A 246 4.48 -16.32 -13.06
N LYS A 247 5.06 -15.67 -14.09
CA LYS A 247 6.51 -15.71 -14.35
C LYS A 247 7.32 -14.98 -13.27
N SER A 248 6.76 -13.96 -12.63
CA SER A 248 7.41 -13.23 -11.53
C SER A 248 7.42 -13.98 -10.20
N ALA A 249 6.74 -15.12 -10.11
CA ALA A 249 6.76 -15.99 -8.93
C ALA A 249 8.04 -16.84 -8.86
N VAL A 250 8.43 -17.22 -7.64
CA VAL A 250 9.59 -18.11 -7.43
C VAL A 250 9.32 -19.54 -7.94
N ALA A 251 8.06 -19.99 -7.84
CA ALA A 251 7.66 -21.29 -8.35
C ALA A 251 7.47 -21.28 -9.88
N ASN A 252 7.74 -22.40 -10.53
CA ASN A 252 7.51 -22.54 -11.96
C ASN A 252 6.02 -22.83 -12.25
N PHE A 253 5.27 -21.79 -12.57
CA PHE A 253 3.84 -21.88 -12.90
C PHE A 253 3.56 -22.00 -14.40
N LEU A 254 4.56 -22.27 -15.23
CA LEU A 254 4.35 -22.52 -16.65
C LEU A 254 3.32 -23.65 -16.94
N PRO A 255 3.31 -24.79 -16.21
CA PRO A 255 2.29 -25.80 -16.43
C PRO A 255 0.86 -25.30 -16.21
N ILE A 256 0.63 -24.53 -15.14
CA ILE A 256 -0.70 -23.96 -14.83
C ILE A 256 -1.08 -22.89 -15.87
N PHE A 257 -0.11 -22.12 -16.33
CA PHE A 257 -0.33 -21.13 -17.39
C PHE A 257 -0.73 -21.77 -18.71
N LEU A 258 -0.15 -22.93 -19.05
CA LEU A 258 -0.54 -23.73 -20.22
C LEU A 258 -1.96 -24.28 -20.09
N GLU A 259 -2.30 -24.91 -18.94
CA GLU A 259 -3.66 -25.41 -18.65
C GLU A 259 -4.70 -24.28 -18.84
N TRP A 260 -4.43 -23.11 -18.28
CA TRP A 260 -5.32 -21.97 -18.39
C TRP A 260 -5.40 -21.41 -19.81
N SER A 261 -4.26 -21.27 -20.51
CA SER A 261 -4.19 -20.78 -21.90
C SER A 261 -4.90 -21.66 -22.89
N ARG A 262 -4.94 -22.98 -22.67
CA ARG A 262 -5.71 -23.94 -23.46
C ARG A 262 -7.22 -23.85 -23.21
N GLY A 263 -7.62 -23.26 -22.07
CA GLY A 263 -9.01 -23.24 -21.62
C GLY A 263 -9.39 -24.43 -20.76
N ASP A 264 -8.45 -25.30 -20.35
CA ASP A 264 -8.71 -26.48 -19.53
C ASP A 264 -9.33 -26.11 -18.18
N LEU A 265 -8.92 -24.95 -17.60
CA LEU A 265 -9.45 -24.47 -16.33
C LEU A 265 -10.81 -23.76 -16.44
N THR A 266 -11.11 -23.18 -17.60
CA THR A 266 -12.35 -22.42 -17.83
C THR A 266 -13.43 -23.26 -18.53
N GLY A 267 -13.09 -24.44 -19.01
CA GLY A 267 -13.97 -25.31 -19.79
C GLY A 267 -14.26 -24.80 -21.21
N ARG A 268 -13.55 -23.78 -21.69
CA ARG A 268 -13.73 -23.17 -22.99
C ARG A 268 -12.38 -22.92 -23.67
N ILE A 269 -12.21 -23.44 -24.86
CA ILE A 269 -11.02 -23.21 -25.68
C ILE A 269 -11.06 -21.79 -26.25
N PRO A 270 -10.06 -20.94 -25.94
CA PRO A 270 -9.99 -19.58 -26.46
C PRO A 270 -9.76 -19.58 -27.98
N ARG A 271 -10.38 -18.64 -28.72
CA ARG A 271 -10.24 -18.54 -30.17
C ARG A 271 -8.83 -18.20 -30.62
N ASN A 272 -8.06 -17.55 -29.76
CA ASN A 272 -6.68 -17.13 -30.02
C ASN A 272 -5.63 -18.12 -29.53
N TYR A 273 -6.03 -19.28 -28.96
CA TYR A 273 -5.09 -20.34 -28.64
C TYR A 273 -4.71 -21.11 -29.92
N ILE A 274 -3.42 -21.18 -30.22
CA ILE A 274 -2.88 -21.89 -31.38
C ILE A 274 -2.36 -23.26 -30.94
N ASN A 275 -1.36 -23.29 -30.07
CA ASN A 275 -0.75 -24.47 -29.51
C ASN A 275 0.16 -24.10 -28.32
N ASP A 276 0.64 -25.12 -27.60
CA ASP A 276 1.53 -24.93 -26.46
C ASP A 276 2.87 -24.28 -26.81
N ALA A 277 3.40 -24.58 -28.02
CA ALA A 277 4.68 -24.02 -28.44
C ALA A 277 4.64 -22.50 -28.55
N ASP A 278 3.54 -21.93 -29.09
CA ASP A 278 3.31 -20.48 -29.17
C ASP A 278 3.21 -19.84 -27.79
N VAL A 279 2.51 -20.50 -26.86
CA VAL A 279 2.42 -20.05 -25.47
C VAL A 279 3.79 -20.06 -24.77
N ILE A 280 4.57 -21.13 -24.95
CA ILE A 280 5.91 -21.29 -24.39
C ILE A 280 6.89 -20.27 -24.99
N GLU A 281 6.82 -20.03 -26.29
CA GLU A 281 7.65 -19.02 -26.95
C GLU A 281 7.38 -17.64 -26.37
N THR A 282 6.11 -17.25 -26.27
CA THR A 282 5.74 -15.98 -25.65
C THR A 282 6.18 -15.93 -24.18
N TRP A 283 5.94 -16.98 -23.41
CA TRP A 283 6.40 -17.06 -22.02
C TRP A 283 7.91 -16.84 -21.91
N ASN A 284 8.72 -17.43 -22.78
CA ASN A 284 10.17 -17.31 -22.75
C ASN A 284 10.66 -15.89 -23.06
N THR A 285 9.96 -15.15 -23.92
CA THR A 285 10.32 -13.78 -24.31
C THR A 285 9.89 -12.73 -23.28
N LEU A 286 8.95 -13.04 -22.38
CA LEU A 286 8.50 -12.11 -21.36
C LEU A 286 9.59 -11.88 -20.31
N GLU A 287 9.94 -10.63 -20.06
CA GLU A 287 10.78 -10.27 -18.92
C GLU A 287 9.93 -10.15 -17.63
N PRO A 288 10.43 -10.66 -16.48
CA PRO A 288 9.75 -10.46 -15.20
C PRO A 288 9.51 -8.97 -14.94
N ASN A 289 8.30 -8.64 -14.54
CA ASN A 289 7.95 -7.26 -14.20
C ASN A 289 7.43 -7.16 -12.75
N ARG A 290 6.90 -5.99 -12.37
CA ARG A 290 6.40 -5.75 -11.01
C ARG A 290 5.02 -6.37 -10.72
N ILE A 291 4.41 -7.06 -11.68
CA ILE A 291 3.11 -7.71 -11.50
C ILE A 291 3.33 -9.02 -10.78
N GLY A 292 2.96 -9.09 -9.52
CA GLY A 292 3.04 -10.32 -8.72
C GLY A 292 1.75 -11.16 -8.82
N ILE A 293 1.82 -12.40 -8.31
CA ILE A 293 0.72 -13.39 -8.34
C ILE A 293 -0.58 -12.88 -7.67
N GLY A 294 -0.50 -11.90 -6.75
CA GLY A 294 -1.65 -11.22 -6.17
C GLY A 294 -2.57 -10.56 -7.20
N ALA A 295 -2.03 -10.16 -8.35
CA ALA A 295 -2.82 -9.59 -9.45
C ALA A 295 -3.80 -10.62 -10.04
N VAL A 296 -3.42 -11.91 -10.11
CA VAL A 296 -4.30 -12.98 -10.58
C VAL A 296 -5.51 -13.10 -9.66
N PHE A 297 -5.29 -13.14 -8.34
CA PHE A 297 -6.37 -13.24 -7.37
C PHE A 297 -7.28 -12.00 -7.34
N ASN A 298 -6.73 -10.82 -7.55
CA ASN A 298 -7.54 -9.59 -7.66
C ASN A 298 -8.41 -9.62 -8.93
N MET A 299 -7.82 -9.97 -10.08
CA MET A 299 -8.57 -10.14 -11.33
C MET A 299 -9.67 -11.21 -11.22
N ALA A 300 -9.39 -12.30 -10.50
CA ALA A 300 -10.37 -13.37 -10.25
C ALA A 300 -11.52 -12.90 -9.34
N LYS A 301 -11.21 -12.14 -8.28
CA LYS A 301 -12.23 -11.56 -7.37
C LYS A 301 -13.20 -10.64 -8.12
N ASP A 302 -12.69 -9.79 -9.00
CA ASP A 302 -13.50 -8.92 -9.85
C ASP A 302 -14.46 -9.70 -10.76
N ARG A 303 -14.19 -11.02 -10.96
CA ARG A 303 -14.98 -11.96 -11.78
C ARG A 303 -15.71 -13.02 -10.94
N GLY A 304 -15.87 -12.78 -9.63
CA GLY A 304 -16.67 -13.62 -8.75
C GLY A 304 -15.91 -14.77 -8.06
N TYR A 305 -14.57 -14.80 -8.11
CA TYR A 305 -13.80 -15.76 -7.34
C TYR A 305 -13.98 -15.57 -5.83
N VAL A 306 -14.35 -16.63 -5.13
CA VAL A 306 -14.43 -16.67 -3.66
C VAL A 306 -13.40 -17.68 -3.14
N PRO A 307 -12.43 -17.27 -2.28
CA PRO A 307 -11.46 -18.18 -1.69
C PRO A 307 -12.11 -19.35 -0.95
N GLN A 308 -11.50 -20.54 -0.98
CA GLN A 308 -12.05 -21.78 -0.38
C GLN A 308 -12.36 -21.62 1.13
N LEU A 309 -11.55 -20.88 1.87
CA LEU A 309 -11.78 -20.56 3.28
C LEU A 309 -13.11 -19.83 3.54
N LEU A 310 -13.57 -19.03 2.57
CA LEU A 310 -14.86 -18.31 2.66
C LEU A 310 -16.02 -19.15 2.11
N ARG A 311 -15.75 -20.15 1.24
CA ARG A 311 -16.79 -21.08 0.72
C ARG A 311 -17.37 -21.97 1.81
N GLY A 312 -16.57 -22.33 2.83
CA GLY A 312 -17.04 -23.05 4.02
C GLY A 312 -18.03 -22.24 4.82
N ALA A 313 -17.70 -21.00 5.15
CA ALA A 313 -18.58 -20.09 5.89
C ALA A 313 -19.88 -19.77 5.13
N VAL A 314 -19.81 -19.60 3.80
CA VAL A 314 -21.01 -19.39 2.96
C VAL A 314 -21.87 -20.63 2.87
N ARG A 315 -21.29 -21.86 2.86
CA ARG A 315 -22.06 -23.11 2.87
C ARG A 315 -22.69 -23.39 4.21
N GLU A 316 -22.02 -23.10 5.33
CA GLU A 316 -22.62 -23.20 6.67
C GLU A 316 -23.79 -22.23 6.85
N ASP A 317 -23.65 -21.00 6.38
CA ASP A 317 -24.72 -20.00 6.41
C ASP A 317 -25.92 -20.40 5.48
N MET A 318 -25.65 -21.01 4.32
CA MET A 318 -26.69 -21.58 3.46
C MET A 318 -27.33 -22.84 4.05
N GLN A 319 -26.59 -23.70 4.75
CA GLN A 319 -27.13 -24.90 5.42
C GLN A 319 -27.91 -24.54 6.69
N LEU A 320 -27.49 -23.51 7.43
CA LEU A 320 -28.26 -22.94 8.54
C LEU A 320 -29.59 -22.31 8.08
N LYS A 321 -29.64 -21.74 6.86
CA LYS A 321 -30.82 -21.22 6.21
C LYS A 321 -31.71 -22.31 5.59
N ALA A 322 -31.14 -23.49 5.31
CA ALA A 322 -31.86 -24.67 4.77
C ALA A 322 -32.20 -25.72 5.83
N GLY A 323 -32.01 -25.42 7.12
CA GLY A 323 -32.27 -26.32 8.23
C GLY A 323 -33.74 -26.64 8.35
N ASN A 324 -34.03 -27.95 8.36
CA ASN A 324 -35.25 -28.73 8.57
C ASN A 324 -36.54 -27.96 8.90
N PRO A 325 -37.64 -28.23 8.18
CA PRO A 325 -38.93 -27.68 8.47
C PRO A 325 -39.56 -28.47 9.63
N SER A 326 -39.21 -28.13 10.86
CA SER A 326 -39.99 -28.52 12.02
C SER A 326 -40.54 -27.26 12.69
N GLU A 327 -41.82 -27.01 12.38
CA GLU A 327 -42.83 -26.13 12.98
C GLU A 327 -42.40 -24.73 13.51
N PRO A 328 -42.98 -23.67 12.98
CA PRO A 328 -42.86 -22.33 13.53
C PRO A 328 -43.78 -22.16 14.74
N LYS A 329 -43.24 -22.17 15.91
CA LYS A 329 -43.88 -21.60 17.10
C LYS A 329 -43.55 -20.10 17.11
N ASP A 330 -44.33 -19.33 16.42
CA ASP A 330 -44.66 -17.92 16.61
C ASP A 330 -44.70 -17.14 15.29
N THR A 331 -45.90 -16.96 14.78
CA THR A 331 -46.17 -16.16 13.58
C THR A 331 -45.76 -14.68 13.72
N ASN A 332 -45.58 -14.20 14.93
CA ASN A 332 -45.12 -12.83 15.21
C ASN A 332 -43.64 -12.62 14.96
N ILE A 333 -42.81 -13.66 15.14
CA ILE A 333 -41.36 -13.58 14.88
C ILE A 333 -41.09 -13.61 13.37
N ALA A 334 -41.85 -14.41 12.62
CA ALA A 334 -41.71 -14.48 11.17
C ALA A 334 -42.11 -13.15 10.48
N ALA A 335 -43.16 -12.49 10.95
CA ALA A 335 -43.60 -11.19 10.44
C ALA A 335 -42.56 -10.08 10.77
N LYS A 336 -42.02 -10.04 12.01
CA LYS A 336 -40.94 -9.13 12.41
C LYS A 336 -39.65 -9.35 11.61
N ASN A 337 -39.31 -10.62 11.34
CA ASN A 337 -38.11 -10.93 10.55
C ASN A 337 -38.26 -10.57 9.07
N LEU A 338 -39.49 -10.66 8.53
CA LEU A 338 -39.80 -10.24 7.16
C LEU A 338 -39.75 -8.71 7.01
N GLU A 339 -40.22 -7.98 8.01
CA GLU A 339 -40.19 -6.52 8.04
C GLU A 339 -38.75 -6.00 8.22
N LYS A 340 -37.94 -6.67 9.05
CA LYS A 340 -36.52 -6.47 9.19
C LYS A 340 -35.76 -6.75 7.91
N SER A 341 -36.06 -7.84 7.20
CA SER A 341 -35.46 -8.16 5.90
C SER A 341 -35.76 -7.10 4.84
N ARG A 342 -36.95 -6.46 4.90
CA ARG A 342 -37.28 -5.31 4.03
C ARG A 342 -36.50 -4.07 4.39
N GLN A 343 -36.30 -3.74 5.67
CA GLN A 343 -35.42 -2.66 6.10
C GLN A 343 -33.96 -2.89 5.65
N TYR A 344 -33.45 -4.12 5.76
CA TYR A 344 -32.14 -4.47 5.25
C TYR A 344 -32.02 -4.40 3.71
N ALA A 345 -33.09 -4.67 2.97
CA ALA A 345 -33.14 -4.49 1.53
C ALA A 345 -33.03 -2.98 1.14
N ASP A 346 -33.63 -2.10 1.96
CA ASP A 346 -33.50 -0.65 1.78
C ASP A 346 -32.11 -0.15 2.18
N PHE A 347 -31.45 -0.76 3.18
CA PHE A 347 -30.04 -0.52 3.49
C PHE A 347 -29.08 -1.06 2.43
N GLY A 348 -29.41 -2.16 1.74
CA GLY A 348 -28.66 -2.65 0.57
C GLY A 348 -28.63 -1.64 -0.57
N GLY A 349 -29.67 -0.79 -0.70
CA GLY A 349 -29.67 0.38 -1.59
C GLY A 349 -28.67 1.47 -1.14
N ALA A 350 -28.44 1.62 0.17
CA ALA A 350 -27.45 2.55 0.70
C ALA A 350 -25.99 2.07 0.49
N PHE A 351 -25.77 0.76 0.36
CA PHE A 351 -24.47 0.23 -0.06
C PHE A 351 -24.01 0.75 -1.43
N HIS A 352 -24.93 1.04 -2.33
CA HIS A 352 -24.65 1.74 -3.58
C HIS A 352 -24.26 3.20 -3.40
N LEU A 353 -24.56 3.81 -2.25
CA LEU A 353 -24.19 5.18 -1.89
C LEU A 353 -22.85 5.28 -1.15
N LEU A 354 -22.33 4.16 -0.61
CA LEU A 354 -20.93 4.02 -0.22
C LEU A 354 -20.12 4.02 -1.52
N LYS A 355 -19.91 5.20 -2.09
CA LYS A 355 -19.03 5.37 -3.23
C LYS A 355 -17.68 4.84 -2.80
N PHE A 356 -17.35 3.70 -3.35
CA PHE A 356 -15.99 3.22 -3.41
C PHE A 356 -15.12 4.37 -3.93
N ASP A 357 -13.91 4.49 -3.40
CA ASP A 357 -12.97 5.42 -4.00
C ASP A 357 -12.74 5.02 -5.47
N ARG A 358 -12.02 5.83 -6.23
CA ARG A 358 -11.75 5.57 -7.66
C ARG A 358 -10.99 4.26 -7.93
N LYS A 359 -10.63 3.50 -6.89
CA LYS A 359 -9.96 2.20 -6.93
C LYS A 359 -10.89 1.03 -6.59
N GLY A 360 -12.17 1.29 -6.25
CA GLY A 360 -13.11 0.24 -5.93
C GLY A 360 -13.03 -0.30 -4.50
N ASP A 361 -12.17 0.26 -3.64
CA ASP A 361 -12.05 -0.16 -2.26
C ASP A 361 -13.01 0.65 -1.36
N PRO A 362 -13.78 0.00 -0.47
CA PRO A 362 -14.58 0.70 0.52
C PRO A 362 -13.63 1.49 1.42
N ASN A 363 -13.83 2.81 1.53
CA ASN A 363 -13.08 3.61 2.49
C ASN A 363 -13.31 3.02 3.90
N PRO A 364 -12.27 2.48 4.57
CA PRO A 364 -12.43 1.75 5.83
C PRO A 364 -13.11 2.59 6.92
N THR A 365 -12.84 3.90 6.95
CA THR A 365 -13.44 4.82 7.92
C THR A 365 -14.94 5.01 7.68
N ARG A 366 -15.39 5.01 6.41
CA ARG A 366 -16.80 5.10 6.07
C ARG A 366 -17.52 3.78 6.33
N LEU A 367 -16.86 2.67 6.10
CA LEU A 367 -17.38 1.34 6.42
C LEU A 367 -17.54 1.17 7.94
N CYS A 368 -16.54 1.57 8.73
CA CYS A 368 -16.63 1.55 10.19
C CYS A 368 -17.73 2.49 10.72
N ASN A 369 -17.87 3.68 10.17
CA ASN A 369 -18.93 4.60 10.56
C ASN A 369 -20.31 4.08 10.17
N PHE A 370 -20.45 3.44 9.02
CA PHE A 370 -21.69 2.81 8.55
C PHE A 370 -22.06 1.59 9.42
N ILE A 371 -21.07 0.76 9.76
CA ILE A 371 -21.27 -0.38 10.70
C ILE A 371 -21.67 0.14 12.08
N ALA A 372 -21.02 1.18 12.60
CA ALA A 372 -21.34 1.79 13.89
C ALA A 372 -22.72 2.48 13.90
N GLU A 373 -23.20 2.94 12.75
CA GLU A 373 -24.54 3.52 12.59
C GLU A 373 -25.60 2.42 12.54
N ILE A 374 -25.33 1.32 11.83
CA ILE A 374 -26.16 0.12 11.87
C ILE A 374 -26.21 -0.47 13.27
N GLU A 375 -25.09 -0.61 13.97
CA GLU A 375 -25.04 -1.10 15.36
C GLU A 375 -25.82 -0.20 16.32
N ARG A 376 -25.76 1.11 16.14
CA ARG A 376 -26.52 2.08 16.97
C ARG A 376 -28.02 2.00 16.75
N GLU A 377 -28.46 1.78 15.50
CA GLU A 377 -29.87 1.65 15.15
C GLU A 377 -30.41 0.24 15.39
N THR A 378 -29.54 -0.77 15.51
CA THR A 378 -29.93 -2.18 15.71
C THR A 378 -29.75 -2.67 17.14
N LEU A 379 -29.38 -1.79 18.10
CA LEU A 379 -29.23 -2.14 19.53
C LEU A 379 -30.45 -2.79 20.18
N ASP A 380 -31.64 -2.74 19.55
CA ASP A 380 -32.83 -3.45 19.97
C ASP A 380 -33.02 -4.84 19.32
N LEU A 381 -32.08 -5.32 18.51
CA LEU A 381 -32.23 -6.50 17.65
C LEU A 381 -31.65 -7.81 18.19
N GLY A 382 -31.10 -7.80 19.43
CA GLY A 382 -30.48 -8.98 20.04
C GLY A 382 -29.08 -9.31 19.45
N PRO A 383 -28.33 -10.24 20.05
CA PRO A 383 -26.91 -10.40 19.78
C PRO A 383 -26.65 -10.98 18.38
N TRP A 384 -26.37 -10.14 17.43
CA TRP A 384 -25.58 -10.48 16.25
C TRP A 384 -24.16 -10.08 16.55
N SER A 385 -23.41 -10.97 17.17
CA SER A 385 -21.96 -10.83 17.22
C SER A 385 -21.42 -11.04 15.82
N LEU A 386 -20.87 -9.99 15.23
CA LEU A 386 -19.91 -10.13 14.15
C LEU A 386 -18.65 -10.75 14.75
N ALA A 387 -18.46 -12.05 14.58
CA ALA A 387 -17.21 -12.75 14.82
C ALA A 387 -16.35 -12.70 13.57
#